data_7534048d7a6de6a5cae122201fe95ec1
#
_entry.id   7534048d7a6de6a5cae122201fe95ec1
#
_cell.length_a   1.000
_cell.length_b   1.000
_cell.length_c   1.000
_cell.angle_alpha   90.00
_cell.angle_beta   90.00
_cell.angle_gamma   90.00
#
_symmetry.space_group_name_H-M   'P 1'
#
loop_
_entity.id
_entity.type
_entity.pdbx_description
1 polymer ?
#
loop_
_entity_poly.entity_id
_entity_poly.type
_entity_poly.pdbx_seq_one_letter_code
_entity_poly.pdbx_strand_id
1 'polypeptide(L)'
;MGRVDYIRCIDCGFVLSDTHARMSEERWEALNRDFHESYQGSDNNPVDPRWLPRLRAQSQALQAVSDVGLFPEGRRLDFACGDGKLAEMLAEASGISLECYDRYMHAPHYLDDEAMLEGGFDFLISTSVFEHLRTRQSLEDVRSLLAPRGVMAMHTLVCETVPDSADWFYYLPVHCAFYSNRSMEILLKQWGFKSSLYHLTSRLWFFFESEYQVIEPQFKKLDAVMPGEWFGKSGFVDYWK
;
A
#
# COMPACT_ATOMS: atom_id res chain seq x y z
N MET A 1 19.05 4.61 17.11
CA MET A 1 19.72 4.47 15.81
C MET A 1 20.75 5.60 15.71
N GLY A 2 21.95 5.38 15.14
CA GLY A 2 22.91 6.45 14.89
C GLY A 2 22.57 7.25 13.61
N ARG A 3 23.59 7.71 12.88
CA ARG A 3 23.42 8.39 11.59
C ARG A 3 22.80 7.45 10.56
N VAL A 4 21.83 7.96 9.79
CA VAL A 4 21.17 7.27 8.68
C VAL A 4 21.48 8.06 7.40
N ASP A 5 22.02 7.38 6.39
CA ASP A 5 22.36 7.97 5.10
C ASP A 5 21.29 7.61 4.07
N TYR A 6 20.86 8.61 3.29
CA TYR A 6 19.86 8.49 2.24
C TYR A 6 20.44 8.88 0.88
N ILE A 7 19.99 8.19 -0.17
CA ILE A 7 20.34 8.45 -1.56
C ILE A 7 19.09 8.88 -2.30
N ARG A 8 19.16 10.00 -3.02
CA ARG A 8 18.07 10.50 -3.88
C ARG A 8 18.38 10.23 -5.34
N CYS A 9 17.42 9.66 -6.05
CA CYS A 9 17.45 9.57 -7.51
C CYS A 9 17.24 10.96 -8.13
N ILE A 10 18.17 11.40 -8.97
CA ILE A 10 18.11 12.72 -9.62
C ILE A 10 17.03 12.81 -10.71
N ASP A 11 16.63 11.66 -11.29
CA ASP A 11 15.67 11.61 -12.39
C ASP A 11 14.22 11.59 -11.92
N CYS A 12 13.95 10.90 -10.80
CA CYS A 12 12.58 10.71 -10.33
C CYS A 12 12.33 11.19 -8.91
N GLY A 13 13.34 11.61 -8.17
CA GLY A 13 13.18 12.09 -6.80
C GLY A 13 12.91 11.01 -5.75
N PHE A 14 12.92 9.73 -6.12
CA PHE A 14 12.86 8.62 -5.16
C PHE A 14 14.02 8.68 -4.17
N VAL A 15 13.74 8.47 -2.89
CA VAL A 15 14.77 8.46 -1.85
C VAL A 15 14.80 7.09 -1.17
N LEU A 16 15.98 6.52 -1.06
CA LEU A 16 16.21 5.24 -0.40
C LEU A 16 17.28 5.40 0.68
N SER A 17 17.07 4.78 1.83
CA SER A 17 18.09 4.73 2.87
C SER A 17 19.17 3.69 2.53
N ASP A 18 20.39 4.15 2.23
CA ASP A 18 21.55 3.28 2.03
C ASP A 18 21.91 2.50 3.31
N THR A 19 21.70 3.13 4.47
CA THR A 19 21.93 2.48 5.77
C THR A 19 21.03 1.24 5.94
N HIS A 20 19.73 1.35 5.66
CA HIS A 20 18.79 0.23 5.79
C HIS A 20 18.98 -0.81 4.68
N ALA A 21 19.28 -0.37 3.46
CA ALA A 21 19.52 -1.28 2.34
C ALA A 21 20.71 -2.22 2.58
N ARG A 22 21.71 -1.77 3.33
CA ARG A 22 22.91 -2.55 3.69
C ARG A 22 22.79 -3.31 5.02
N MET A 23 21.70 -3.15 5.75
CA MET A 23 21.48 -3.83 7.03
C MET A 23 21.30 -5.33 6.80
N SER A 24 21.84 -6.19 7.68
CA SER A 24 21.55 -7.62 7.63
C SER A 24 20.05 -7.86 7.84
N GLU A 25 19.53 -8.98 7.34
CA GLU A 25 18.11 -9.31 7.48
C GLU A 25 17.72 -9.42 8.96
N GLU A 26 18.52 -10.12 9.77
CA GLU A 26 18.26 -10.29 11.20
C GLU A 26 18.14 -8.93 11.93
N ARG A 27 19.01 -7.97 11.59
CA ARG A 27 18.98 -6.64 12.19
C ARG A 27 17.77 -5.84 11.72
N TRP A 28 17.40 -5.99 10.45
CA TRP A 28 16.22 -5.34 9.89
C TRP A 28 14.93 -5.89 10.50
N GLU A 29 14.82 -7.20 10.61
CA GLU A 29 13.70 -7.88 11.26
C GLU A 29 13.56 -7.47 12.73
N ALA A 30 14.67 -7.47 13.47
CA ALA A 30 14.66 -7.01 14.86
C ALA A 30 14.19 -5.56 14.99
N LEU A 31 14.69 -4.66 14.13
CA LEU A 31 14.28 -3.26 14.14
C LEU A 31 12.78 -3.09 13.84
N ASN A 32 12.26 -3.81 12.84
CA ASN A 32 10.83 -3.76 12.51
C ASN A 32 9.98 -4.35 13.64
N ARG A 33 10.34 -5.51 14.17
CA ARG A 33 9.62 -6.14 15.29
C ARG A 33 9.55 -5.20 16.49
N ASP A 34 10.69 -4.66 16.96
CA ASP A 34 10.77 -3.78 18.10
C ASP A 34 9.91 -2.50 17.89
N PHE A 35 9.91 -1.97 16.65
CA PHE A 35 9.10 -0.81 16.32
C PHE A 35 7.61 -1.13 16.31
N HIS A 36 7.22 -2.22 15.65
CA HIS A 36 5.83 -2.59 15.49
C HIS A 36 5.19 -3.09 16.80
N GLU A 37 5.91 -3.84 17.63
CA GLU A 37 5.44 -4.22 18.96
C GLU A 37 5.10 -3.01 19.85
N SER A 38 5.81 -1.89 19.65
CA SER A 38 5.55 -0.65 20.39
C SER A 38 4.48 0.25 19.76
N TYR A 39 4.17 0.07 18.47
CA TYR A 39 3.39 1.02 17.67
C TYR A 39 2.07 0.44 17.13
N GLN A 40 1.95 -0.87 16.94
CA GLN A 40 0.76 -1.49 16.33
C GLN A 40 -0.24 -2.02 17.35
N GLY A 41 -1.50 -1.98 16.92
CA GLY A 41 -2.67 -2.40 17.67
C GLY A 41 -3.57 -1.23 18.00
N SER A 42 -4.88 -1.38 17.73
CA SER A 42 -5.89 -0.33 17.96
C SER A 42 -5.90 0.15 19.41
N ASP A 43 -5.62 -0.77 20.33
CA ASP A 43 -5.64 -0.51 21.77
C ASP A 43 -4.31 0.07 22.28
N ASN A 44 -3.23 -0.09 21.48
CA ASN A 44 -1.86 0.27 21.85
C ASN A 44 -1.33 1.51 21.13
N ASN A 45 -2.12 2.13 20.24
CA ASN A 45 -1.68 3.32 19.51
C ASN A 45 -2.51 4.57 19.87
N PRO A 46 -2.39 5.09 21.11
CA PRO A 46 -3.01 6.37 21.46
C PRO A 46 -2.37 7.56 20.73
N VAL A 47 -1.27 7.34 20.00
CA VAL A 47 -0.46 8.38 19.36
C VAL A 47 -0.98 8.74 17.97
N ASP A 48 -1.67 7.82 17.25
CA ASP A 48 -2.35 8.16 16.00
C ASP A 48 -3.87 8.00 16.07
N PRO A 49 -4.60 9.02 16.55
CA PRO A 49 -6.05 8.97 16.63
C PRO A 49 -6.74 8.83 15.26
N ARG A 50 -6.00 8.95 14.15
CA ARG A 50 -6.52 8.82 12.79
C ARG A 50 -6.47 7.39 12.27
N TRP A 51 -5.85 6.46 12.99
CA TRP A 51 -5.65 5.09 12.54
C TRP A 51 -6.98 4.37 12.24
N LEU A 52 -7.88 4.26 13.22
CA LEU A 52 -9.19 3.65 13.02
C LEU A 52 -10.08 4.37 11.98
N PRO A 53 -10.19 5.71 11.98
CA PRO A 53 -10.88 6.43 10.91
C PRO A 53 -10.33 6.13 9.52
N ARG A 54 -9.01 6.01 9.38
CA ARG A 54 -8.37 5.64 8.10
C ARG A 54 -8.75 4.23 7.67
N LEU A 55 -8.69 3.22 8.55
CA LEU A 55 -9.09 1.86 8.22
C LEU A 55 -10.56 1.77 7.80
N ARG A 56 -11.46 2.50 8.48
CA ARG A 56 -12.87 2.59 8.08
C ARG A 56 -13.03 3.19 6.68
N ALA A 57 -12.33 4.27 6.40
CA ALA A 57 -12.36 4.89 5.08
C ALA A 57 -11.78 3.96 4.00
N GLN A 58 -10.75 3.17 4.32
CA GLN A 58 -10.18 2.16 3.44
C GLN A 58 -11.17 1.03 3.18
N SER A 59 -11.82 0.47 4.21
CA SER A 59 -12.87 -0.53 4.06
C SER A 59 -14.04 -0.01 3.20
N GLN A 60 -14.49 1.24 3.42
CA GLN A 60 -15.53 1.86 2.61
C GLN A 60 -15.11 2.06 1.14
N ALA A 61 -13.87 2.47 0.89
CA ALA A 61 -13.36 2.60 -0.47
C ALA A 61 -13.28 1.25 -1.20
N LEU A 62 -12.83 0.19 -0.51
CA LEU A 62 -12.81 -1.18 -1.04
C LEU A 62 -14.22 -1.67 -1.38
N GLN A 63 -15.19 -1.46 -0.49
CA GLN A 63 -16.58 -1.78 -0.75
C GLN A 63 -17.12 -1.02 -1.97
N ALA A 64 -16.89 0.29 -2.06
CA ALA A 64 -17.35 1.10 -3.19
C ALA A 64 -16.79 0.61 -4.53
N VAL A 65 -15.49 0.24 -4.56
CA VAL A 65 -14.84 -0.34 -5.76
C VAL A 65 -15.47 -1.68 -6.13
N SER A 66 -15.84 -2.49 -5.13
CA SER A 66 -16.57 -3.75 -5.32
C SER A 66 -17.97 -3.53 -5.89
N ASP A 67 -18.73 -2.57 -5.34
CA ASP A 67 -20.11 -2.28 -5.73
C ASP A 67 -20.24 -1.83 -7.19
N VAL A 68 -19.19 -1.24 -7.75
CA VAL A 68 -19.16 -0.84 -9.16
C VAL A 68 -18.54 -1.91 -10.08
N GLY A 69 -18.12 -3.07 -9.54
CA GLY A 69 -17.58 -4.18 -10.32
C GLY A 69 -16.11 -3.99 -10.75
N LEU A 70 -15.33 -3.19 -10.02
CA LEU A 70 -13.89 -3.04 -10.21
C LEU A 70 -13.05 -3.90 -9.26
N PHE A 71 -13.69 -4.56 -8.30
CA PHE A 71 -13.05 -5.49 -7.38
C PHE A 71 -13.08 -6.89 -8.03
N PRO A 72 -11.94 -7.53 -8.31
CA PRO A 72 -11.94 -8.81 -9.00
C PRO A 72 -12.50 -9.93 -8.12
N GLU A 73 -13.12 -10.92 -8.77
CA GLU A 73 -13.42 -12.20 -8.15
C GLU A 73 -12.13 -13.03 -8.00
N GLY A 74 -12.12 -14.01 -7.10
CA GLY A 74 -10.99 -14.89 -6.86
C GLY A 74 -10.23 -14.58 -5.60
N ARG A 75 -8.93 -14.92 -5.57
CA ARG A 75 -8.09 -14.77 -4.38
C ARG A 75 -7.74 -13.31 -4.11
N ARG A 76 -7.85 -12.89 -2.85
CA ARG A 76 -7.63 -11.50 -2.44
C ARG A 76 -6.75 -11.46 -1.21
N LEU A 77 -5.64 -10.75 -1.29
CA LEU A 77 -4.63 -10.68 -0.24
C LEU A 77 -4.59 -9.30 0.41
N ASP A 78 -4.59 -9.27 1.74
CA ASP A 78 -4.11 -8.14 2.55
C ASP A 78 -2.64 -8.45 2.93
N PHE A 79 -1.71 -7.86 2.18
CA PHE A 79 -0.28 -8.10 2.33
C PHE A 79 0.31 -7.19 3.40
N ALA A 80 0.96 -7.79 4.39
CA ALA A 80 1.43 -7.16 5.61
C ALA A 80 0.27 -6.51 6.39
N CYS A 81 -0.74 -7.33 6.65
CA CYS A 81 -2.04 -6.94 7.21
C CYS A 81 -1.99 -6.49 8.68
N GLY A 82 -0.84 -6.61 9.36
CA GLY A 82 -0.72 -6.34 10.79
C GLY A 82 -1.64 -7.25 11.61
N ASP A 83 -2.52 -6.63 12.40
CA ASP A 83 -3.53 -7.33 13.21
C ASP A 83 -4.77 -7.79 12.43
N GLY A 84 -4.79 -7.61 11.10
CA GLY A 84 -5.90 -8.01 10.23
C GLY A 84 -7.16 -7.14 10.35
N LYS A 85 -7.09 -6.02 11.01
CA LYS A 85 -8.26 -5.18 11.31
C LYS A 85 -8.97 -4.63 10.07
N LEU A 86 -8.23 -4.35 8.99
CA LEU A 86 -8.84 -3.93 7.73
C LEU A 86 -9.67 -5.05 7.11
N ALA A 87 -9.13 -6.26 7.07
CA ALA A 87 -9.83 -7.45 6.56
C ALA A 87 -11.09 -7.76 7.39
N GLU A 88 -11.00 -7.69 8.71
CA GLU A 88 -12.15 -7.84 9.62
C GLU A 88 -13.24 -6.81 9.33
N MET A 89 -12.90 -5.52 9.30
CA MET A 89 -13.85 -4.44 9.03
C MET A 89 -14.53 -4.59 7.66
N LEU A 90 -13.77 -5.00 6.64
CA LEU A 90 -14.32 -5.19 5.30
C LEU A 90 -15.29 -6.38 5.26
N ALA A 91 -14.93 -7.49 5.90
CA ALA A 91 -15.79 -8.67 6.00
C ALA A 91 -17.09 -8.37 6.75
N GLU A 92 -17.01 -7.66 7.86
CA GLU A 92 -18.18 -7.25 8.65
C GLU A 92 -19.12 -6.30 7.87
N ALA A 93 -18.54 -5.34 7.14
CA ALA A 93 -19.33 -4.32 6.44
C ALA A 93 -19.95 -4.81 5.14
N SER A 94 -19.29 -5.71 4.40
CA SER A 94 -19.65 -6.06 3.02
C SER A 94 -19.65 -7.56 2.71
N GLY A 95 -19.18 -8.40 3.62
CA GLY A 95 -19.00 -9.83 3.37
C GLY A 95 -17.79 -10.16 2.47
N ILE A 96 -16.98 -9.17 2.10
CA ILE A 96 -15.77 -9.36 1.29
C ILE A 96 -14.66 -9.90 2.17
N SER A 97 -14.12 -11.07 1.84
CA SER A 97 -13.01 -11.68 2.56
C SER A 97 -11.68 -11.35 1.89
N LEU A 98 -10.67 -11.07 2.70
CA LEU A 98 -9.26 -11.01 2.31
C LEU A 98 -8.50 -12.12 3.02
N GLU A 99 -7.62 -12.81 2.31
CA GLU A 99 -6.58 -13.66 2.91
C GLU A 99 -5.56 -12.73 3.56
N CYS A 100 -5.15 -13.01 4.78
CA CYS A 100 -4.22 -12.16 5.53
C CYS A 100 -2.84 -12.78 5.55
N TYR A 101 -1.82 -11.96 5.33
CA TYR A 101 -0.43 -12.33 5.54
C TYR A 101 0.32 -11.20 6.23
N ASP A 102 1.10 -11.53 7.25
CA ASP A 102 2.05 -10.61 7.87
C ASP A 102 3.30 -11.36 8.31
N ARG A 103 4.49 -10.81 8.01
CA ARG A 103 5.76 -11.43 8.33
C ARG A 103 6.08 -11.43 9.83
N TYR A 104 5.56 -10.45 10.56
CA TYR A 104 5.91 -10.19 11.97
C TYR A 104 4.77 -10.53 12.92
N MET A 105 3.53 -10.48 12.43
CA MET A 105 2.34 -10.80 13.21
C MET A 105 1.70 -12.08 12.68
N HIS A 106 1.34 -12.98 13.60
CA HIS A 106 0.81 -14.28 13.25
C HIS A 106 -0.54 -14.53 13.92
N ALA A 107 -1.48 -15.03 13.14
CA ALA A 107 -2.74 -15.57 13.65
C ALA A 107 -3.02 -16.91 12.97
N PRO A 108 -3.81 -17.82 13.59
CA PRO A 108 -4.05 -19.16 13.04
C PRO A 108 -4.70 -19.20 11.64
N HIS A 109 -5.31 -18.10 11.24
CA HIS A 109 -5.99 -17.95 9.95
C HIS A 109 -5.19 -17.16 8.91
N TYR A 110 -3.96 -16.72 9.25
CA TYR A 110 -3.07 -16.06 8.29
C TYR A 110 -2.39 -17.11 7.41
N LEU A 111 -2.10 -16.68 6.19
CA LEU A 111 -1.23 -17.46 5.30
C LEU A 111 0.16 -17.57 5.91
N ASP A 112 0.79 -18.73 5.75
CA ASP A 112 2.21 -18.88 5.97
C ASP A 112 3.02 -18.39 4.74
N ASP A 113 4.34 -18.36 4.87
CA ASP A 113 5.23 -17.89 3.81
C ASP A 113 5.09 -18.74 2.53
N GLU A 114 4.89 -20.05 2.65
CA GLU A 114 4.75 -20.97 1.51
C GLU A 114 3.47 -20.69 0.73
N ALA A 115 2.33 -20.64 1.43
CA ALA A 115 1.03 -20.35 0.82
C ALA A 115 0.95 -18.94 0.23
N MET A 116 1.60 -17.97 0.86
CA MET A 116 1.68 -16.61 0.33
C MET A 116 2.50 -16.55 -0.96
N LEU A 117 3.65 -17.23 -1.00
CA LEU A 117 4.56 -17.26 -2.17
C LEU A 117 3.99 -18.01 -3.38
N GLU A 118 2.96 -18.85 -3.22
CA GLU A 118 2.23 -19.41 -4.36
C GLU A 118 1.67 -18.31 -5.28
N GLY A 119 1.38 -17.13 -4.74
CA GLY A 119 0.92 -15.99 -5.51
C GLY A 119 -0.45 -16.20 -6.16
N GLY A 120 -0.64 -15.58 -7.31
CA GLY A 120 -1.86 -15.73 -8.10
C GLY A 120 -3.08 -15.01 -7.51
N PHE A 121 -2.85 -13.94 -6.74
CA PHE A 121 -3.93 -13.14 -6.18
C PHE A 121 -4.52 -12.20 -7.23
N ASP A 122 -5.83 -12.25 -7.40
CA ASP A 122 -6.56 -11.37 -8.32
C ASP A 122 -6.66 -9.94 -7.78
N PHE A 123 -6.60 -9.81 -6.45
CA PHE A 123 -6.52 -8.53 -5.75
C PHE A 123 -5.46 -8.60 -4.65
N LEU A 124 -4.65 -7.54 -4.57
CA LEU A 124 -3.67 -7.36 -3.51
C LEU A 124 -3.82 -5.95 -2.93
N ILE A 125 -4.02 -5.85 -1.62
CA ILE A 125 -3.91 -4.58 -0.92
C ILE A 125 -2.67 -4.58 -0.03
N SER A 126 -1.99 -3.43 0.03
CA SER A 126 -0.83 -3.21 0.87
C SER A 126 -0.91 -1.79 1.44
N THR A 127 -0.98 -1.68 2.76
CA THR A 127 -1.14 -0.38 3.42
C THR A 127 0.01 -0.11 4.38
N SER A 128 0.74 1.00 4.13
CA SER A 128 1.89 1.41 4.94
C SER A 128 3.00 0.35 4.97
N VAL A 129 3.36 -0.18 3.81
CA VAL A 129 4.38 -1.23 3.65
C VAL A 129 5.51 -0.77 2.72
N PHE A 130 5.19 -0.05 1.65
CA PHE A 130 6.15 0.32 0.61
C PHE A 130 7.30 1.17 1.15
N GLU A 131 7.06 1.97 2.16
CA GLU A 131 8.08 2.73 2.90
C GLU A 131 9.07 1.85 3.66
N HIS A 132 8.75 0.57 3.89
CA HIS A 132 9.61 -0.41 4.56
C HIS A 132 10.38 -1.32 3.59
N LEU A 133 10.14 -1.24 2.29
CA LEU A 133 10.79 -2.09 1.31
C LEU A 133 12.19 -1.56 0.97
N ARG A 134 13.22 -2.30 1.39
CA ARG A 134 14.62 -1.86 1.34
C ARG A 134 15.29 -2.00 -0.02
N THR A 135 14.74 -2.84 -0.88
CA THR A 135 15.39 -3.21 -2.14
C THR A 135 14.41 -3.21 -3.29
N ARG A 136 14.94 -3.10 -4.51
CA ARG A 136 14.14 -3.32 -5.71
C ARG A 136 13.52 -4.71 -5.74
N GLN A 137 14.25 -5.73 -5.31
CA GLN A 137 13.75 -7.12 -5.27
C GLN A 137 12.51 -7.23 -4.37
N SER A 138 12.53 -6.63 -3.18
CA SER A 138 11.36 -6.63 -2.29
C SER A 138 10.11 -6.04 -2.94
N LEU A 139 10.26 -5.00 -3.78
CA LEU A 139 9.15 -4.45 -4.56
C LEU A 139 8.65 -5.42 -5.63
N GLU A 140 9.57 -6.08 -6.35
CA GLU A 140 9.21 -7.07 -7.38
C GLU A 140 8.57 -8.31 -6.75
N ASP A 141 9.02 -8.73 -5.57
CA ASP A 141 8.43 -9.86 -4.83
C ASP A 141 6.95 -9.58 -4.54
N VAL A 142 6.61 -8.38 -4.03
CA VAL A 142 5.21 -7.99 -3.82
C VAL A 142 4.43 -7.98 -5.14
N ARG A 143 5.00 -7.41 -6.22
CA ARG A 143 4.34 -7.38 -7.52
C ARG A 143 4.10 -8.79 -8.09
N SER A 144 5.01 -9.73 -7.84
CA SER A 144 4.92 -11.10 -8.35
C SER A 144 3.78 -11.93 -7.73
N LEU A 145 3.26 -11.52 -6.57
CA LEU A 145 2.11 -12.16 -5.94
C LEU A 145 0.82 -11.95 -6.72
N LEU A 146 0.74 -10.86 -7.48
CA LEU A 146 -0.47 -10.49 -8.20
C LEU A 146 -0.59 -11.29 -9.51
N ALA A 147 -1.77 -11.88 -9.72
CA ALA A 147 -2.13 -12.57 -10.95
C ALA A 147 -2.08 -11.62 -12.17
N PRO A 148 -1.93 -12.14 -13.40
CA PRO A 148 -2.11 -11.35 -14.61
C PRO A 148 -3.48 -10.64 -14.61
N ARG A 149 -3.48 -9.36 -14.88
CA ARG A 149 -4.67 -8.48 -14.83
C ARG A 149 -5.28 -8.31 -13.43
N GLY A 150 -4.60 -8.74 -12.39
CA GLY A 150 -5.00 -8.47 -11.02
C GLY A 150 -4.98 -6.98 -10.69
N VAL A 151 -5.73 -6.59 -9.69
CA VAL A 151 -5.84 -5.21 -9.20
C VAL A 151 -4.98 -5.04 -7.95
N MET A 152 -4.13 -4.02 -7.92
CA MET A 152 -3.37 -3.68 -6.72
C MET A 152 -3.97 -2.42 -6.07
N ALA A 153 -4.25 -2.51 -4.78
CA ALA A 153 -4.55 -1.34 -3.96
C ALA A 153 -3.36 -1.03 -3.05
N MET A 154 -3.05 0.25 -2.88
CA MET A 154 -1.89 0.66 -2.10
C MET A 154 -2.14 1.95 -1.33
N HIS A 155 -1.60 1.98 -0.10
CA HIS A 155 -1.42 3.20 0.68
C HIS A 155 0.05 3.32 1.09
N THR A 156 0.67 4.42 0.71
CA THR A 156 1.95 4.91 1.24
C THR A 156 1.98 6.42 1.10
N LEU A 157 2.91 7.11 1.76
CA LEU A 157 3.06 8.54 1.56
C LEU A 157 3.82 8.81 0.26
N VAL A 158 3.16 9.53 -0.65
CA VAL A 158 3.76 10.01 -1.90
C VAL A 158 3.80 11.53 -1.84
N CYS A 159 4.91 12.13 -2.23
CA CYS A 159 5.11 13.57 -2.24
C CYS A 159 5.28 14.09 -3.67
N GLU A 160 5.02 15.36 -3.91
CA GLU A 160 5.49 16.00 -5.14
C GLU A 160 7.02 16.02 -5.18
N THR A 161 7.62 16.42 -4.06
CA THR A 161 9.07 16.32 -3.81
C THR A 161 9.27 15.77 -2.40
N VAL A 162 10.04 14.70 -2.25
CA VAL A 162 10.40 14.16 -0.93
C VAL A 162 11.21 15.23 -0.18
N PRO A 163 10.82 15.64 1.04
CA PRO A 163 11.54 16.67 1.80
C PRO A 163 12.99 16.29 2.11
N ASP A 164 13.87 17.30 2.22
CA ASP A 164 15.27 17.13 2.63
C ASP A 164 15.50 17.39 4.12
N SER A 165 14.47 17.87 4.84
CA SER A 165 14.58 18.19 6.27
C SER A 165 14.69 16.92 7.10
N ALA A 166 15.72 16.85 7.94
CA ALA A 166 15.89 15.75 8.88
C ALA A 166 14.76 15.64 9.91
N ASP A 167 14.00 16.73 10.10
CA ASP A 167 12.84 16.78 11.03
C ASP A 167 11.53 16.39 10.36
N TRP A 168 11.58 15.88 9.13
CA TRP A 168 10.37 15.43 8.46
C TRP A 168 9.74 14.25 9.21
N PHE A 169 8.49 14.40 9.58
CA PHE A 169 7.76 13.46 10.45
C PHE A 169 7.72 12.01 9.93
N TYR A 170 7.97 11.81 8.64
CA TYR A 170 7.92 10.50 8.00
C TYR A 170 9.26 9.75 8.04
N TYR A 171 10.35 10.39 8.45
CA TYR A 171 11.63 9.72 8.70
C TYR A 171 11.57 8.94 10.03
N LEU A 172 10.81 7.83 10.01
CA LEU A 172 10.73 6.91 11.13
C LEU A 172 11.88 5.87 11.06
N PRO A 173 12.23 5.26 12.21
CA PRO A 173 13.34 4.29 12.25
C PRO A 173 13.22 3.10 11.29
N VAL A 174 12.01 2.77 10.84
CA VAL A 174 11.70 1.66 9.95
C VAL A 174 11.30 2.11 8.54
N HIS A 175 11.22 3.41 8.29
CA HIS A 175 10.95 3.93 6.95
C HIS A 175 12.25 4.13 6.19
N CYS A 176 12.41 3.40 5.11
CA CYS A 176 13.63 3.39 4.32
C CYS A 176 13.44 3.84 2.87
N ALA A 177 12.20 3.87 2.37
CA ALA A 177 11.89 4.22 0.98
C ALA A 177 10.83 5.33 0.91
N PHE A 178 11.08 6.38 0.13
CA PHE A 178 10.18 7.53 0.03
C PHE A 178 9.94 7.89 -1.42
N TYR A 179 8.67 8.01 -1.76
CA TYR A 179 8.19 8.10 -3.13
C TYR A 179 7.81 9.52 -3.50
N SER A 180 8.19 9.93 -4.71
CA SER A 180 7.64 11.10 -5.38
C SER A 180 6.54 10.68 -6.36
N ASN A 181 5.69 11.62 -6.81
CA ASN A 181 4.72 11.37 -7.88
C ASN A 181 5.43 10.79 -9.12
N ARG A 182 6.59 11.34 -9.48
CA ARG A 182 7.37 10.87 -10.63
C ARG A 182 7.88 9.45 -10.46
N SER A 183 8.36 9.08 -9.27
CA SER A 183 8.84 7.72 -9.01
C SER A 183 7.70 6.70 -9.05
N MET A 184 6.51 7.06 -8.57
CA MET A 184 5.33 6.21 -8.64
C MET A 184 4.85 6.02 -10.08
N GLU A 185 4.84 7.07 -10.88
CA GLU A 185 4.51 6.99 -12.31
C GLU A 185 5.44 6.01 -13.05
N ILE A 186 6.75 6.07 -12.77
CA ILE A 186 7.74 5.16 -13.34
C ILE A 186 7.51 3.73 -12.87
N LEU A 187 7.27 3.52 -11.57
CA LEU A 187 7.03 2.20 -10.99
C LEU A 187 5.78 1.54 -11.61
N LEU A 188 4.66 2.26 -11.66
CA LEU A 188 3.44 1.77 -12.29
C LEU A 188 3.67 1.33 -13.75
N LYS A 189 4.35 2.17 -14.52
CA LYS A 189 4.66 1.87 -15.92
C LYS A 189 5.55 0.63 -16.05
N GLN A 190 6.55 0.47 -15.18
CA GLN A 190 7.43 -0.71 -15.16
C GLN A 190 6.65 -1.99 -14.82
N TRP A 191 5.64 -1.91 -13.96
CA TRP A 191 4.78 -3.02 -13.56
C TRP A 191 3.63 -3.30 -14.52
N GLY A 192 3.50 -2.53 -15.60
CA GLY A 192 2.50 -2.73 -16.64
C GLY A 192 1.12 -2.16 -16.31
N PHE A 193 0.99 -1.41 -15.21
CA PHE A 193 -0.26 -0.72 -14.91
C PHE A 193 -0.43 0.50 -15.83
N LYS A 194 -1.64 0.67 -16.35
CA LYS A 194 -1.98 1.68 -17.36
C LYS A 194 -2.91 2.77 -16.86
N SER A 195 -3.63 2.48 -15.78
CA SER A 195 -4.55 3.44 -15.17
C SER A 195 -4.57 3.31 -13.66
N SER A 196 -5.00 4.35 -13.00
CA SER A 196 -5.20 4.35 -11.57
C SER A 196 -6.43 5.15 -11.14
N LEU A 197 -7.01 4.72 -10.03
CA LEU A 197 -7.96 5.50 -9.25
C LEU A 197 -7.33 5.86 -7.91
N TYR A 198 -7.74 6.98 -7.34
CA TYR A 198 -7.33 7.42 -6.01
C TYR A 198 -8.55 7.90 -5.23
N HIS A 199 -8.70 7.41 -4.00
CA HIS A 199 -9.73 7.86 -3.07
C HIS A 199 -9.12 8.75 -1.99
N LEU A 200 -9.58 10.00 -1.92
CA LEU A 200 -8.97 11.05 -1.11
C LEU A 200 -8.96 10.73 0.39
N THR A 201 -10.12 10.42 0.95
CA THR A 201 -10.27 10.18 2.40
C THR A 201 -9.55 8.93 2.88
N SER A 202 -9.57 7.83 2.13
CA SER A 202 -8.85 6.58 2.46
C SER A 202 -7.37 6.63 2.11
N ARG A 203 -6.98 7.55 1.22
CA ARG A 203 -5.64 7.65 0.63
C ARG A 203 -5.19 6.37 -0.07
N LEU A 204 -6.14 5.60 -0.61
CA LEU A 204 -5.86 4.41 -1.39
C LEU A 204 -5.76 4.74 -2.86
N TRP A 205 -4.71 4.25 -3.50
CA TRP A 205 -4.65 4.07 -4.94
C TRP A 205 -5.13 2.67 -5.30
N PHE A 206 -5.76 2.56 -6.46
CA PHE A 206 -6.08 1.30 -7.12
C PHE A 206 -5.44 1.33 -8.51
N PHE A 207 -4.68 0.31 -8.84
CA PHE A 207 -3.91 0.21 -10.07
C PHE A 207 -4.43 -0.89 -10.96
N PHE A 208 -4.60 -0.60 -12.25
CA PHE A 208 -5.18 -1.48 -13.25
C PHE A 208 -4.25 -1.63 -14.45
N GLU A 209 -4.07 -2.86 -14.95
CA GLU A 209 -3.42 -3.12 -16.25
C GLU A 209 -4.31 -2.69 -17.43
N SER A 210 -5.59 -2.48 -17.22
CA SER A 210 -6.54 -1.97 -18.23
C SER A 210 -6.30 -0.49 -18.52
N GLU A 211 -6.56 -0.07 -19.76
CA GLU A 211 -6.61 1.34 -20.12
C GLU A 211 -7.73 2.06 -19.37
N TYR A 212 -7.53 3.36 -19.08
CA TYR A 212 -8.49 4.13 -18.30
C TYR A 212 -9.90 4.13 -18.91
N GLN A 213 -10.01 4.18 -20.24
CA GLN A 213 -11.29 4.16 -20.96
C GLN A 213 -12.12 2.90 -20.66
N VAL A 214 -11.47 1.79 -20.29
CA VAL A 214 -12.15 0.54 -19.92
C VAL A 214 -12.81 0.64 -18.55
N ILE A 215 -12.16 1.33 -17.59
CA ILE A 215 -12.64 1.47 -16.21
C ILE A 215 -13.42 2.78 -15.98
N GLU A 216 -13.38 3.73 -16.91
CA GLU A 216 -14.03 5.04 -16.80
C GLU A 216 -15.53 4.97 -16.52
N PRO A 217 -16.33 4.05 -17.11
CA PRO A 217 -17.74 3.93 -16.77
C PRO A 217 -18.00 3.60 -15.31
N GLN A 218 -17.16 2.75 -14.70
CA GLN A 218 -17.22 2.40 -13.28
C GLN A 218 -16.73 3.54 -12.41
N PHE A 219 -15.65 4.23 -12.81
CA PHE A 219 -15.19 5.44 -12.14
C PHE A 219 -16.28 6.52 -12.05
N LYS A 220 -17.01 6.76 -13.13
CA LYS A 220 -18.14 7.71 -13.14
C LYS A 220 -19.24 7.36 -12.14
N LYS A 221 -19.44 6.06 -11.86
CA LYS A 221 -20.40 5.62 -10.83
C LYS A 221 -19.86 5.91 -9.42
N LEU A 222 -18.55 5.68 -9.17
CA LEU A 222 -17.91 6.04 -7.90
C LEU A 222 -18.01 7.54 -7.63
N ASP A 223 -17.66 8.36 -8.60
CA ASP A 223 -17.69 9.82 -8.48
C ASP A 223 -19.12 10.34 -8.31
N ALA A 224 -20.11 9.69 -8.91
CA ALA A 224 -21.54 10.06 -8.73
C ALA A 224 -22.06 9.81 -7.30
N VAL A 225 -21.53 8.78 -6.60
CA VAL A 225 -21.89 8.45 -5.21
C VAL A 225 -21.17 9.34 -4.20
N MET A 226 -19.89 9.63 -4.45
CA MET A 226 -19.04 10.46 -3.60
C MET A 226 -18.31 11.51 -4.44
N PRO A 227 -19.00 12.60 -4.84
CA PRO A 227 -18.41 13.59 -5.73
C PRO A 227 -17.19 14.29 -5.12
N GLY A 228 -16.10 14.33 -5.87
CA GLY A 228 -14.86 14.96 -5.46
C GLY A 228 -13.97 14.15 -4.51
N GLU A 229 -14.40 12.94 -4.12
CA GLU A 229 -13.59 12.03 -3.32
C GLU A 229 -12.73 11.09 -4.19
N TRP A 230 -13.12 10.88 -5.45
CA TRP A 230 -12.46 9.98 -6.37
C TRP A 230 -11.78 10.71 -7.51
N PHE A 231 -10.57 10.29 -7.82
CA PHE A 231 -9.79 10.78 -8.95
C PHE A 231 -9.35 9.60 -9.79
N GLY A 232 -9.41 9.73 -11.11
CA GLY A 232 -9.01 8.64 -12.02
C GLY A 232 -8.40 9.18 -13.30
N LYS A 233 -7.35 8.51 -13.79
CA LYS A 233 -6.72 8.84 -15.07
C LYS A 233 -5.91 7.68 -15.64
N SER A 234 -5.48 7.83 -16.89
CA SER A 234 -4.38 7.03 -17.45
C SER A 234 -3.09 7.34 -16.71
N GLY A 235 -2.33 6.30 -16.35
CA GLY A 235 -1.12 6.42 -15.55
C GLY A 235 -1.42 6.61 -14.06
N PHE A 236 -0.50 7.23 -13.35
CA PHE A 236 -0.56 7.46 -11.91
C PHE A 236 -1.35 8.73 -11.57
N VAL A 237 -2.37 8.63 -10.73
CA VAL A 237 -3.04 9.81 -10.15
C VAL A 237 -2.09 10.41 -9.12
N ASP A 238 -1.67 11.66 -9.36
CA ASP A 238 -0.79 12.38 -8.46
C ASP A 238 -1.44 12.59 -7.09
N TYR A 239 -0.65 12.47 -6.07
CA TYR A 239 -1.07 12.73 -4.71
C TYR A 239 -1.17 14.24 -4.45
N TRP A 240 -2.17 14.66 -3.67
CA TRP A 240 -2.36 16.05 -3.24
C TRP A 240 -2.54 17.07 -4.38
N LYS A 241 -3.62 16.95 -5.11
CA LYS A 241 -4.12 18.10 -5.88
C LYS A 241 -5.40 18.63 -5.28
#